data_a5f607f08a5bdb9cb14cccba80caf292
#
_entry.id   a5f607f08a5bdb9cb14cccba80caf292
#
_cell.length_a   1.000
_cell.length_b   1.000
_cell.length_c   1.000
_cell.angle_alpha   90.00
_cell.angle_beta   90.00
_cell.angle_gamma   90.00
#
_symmetry.space_group_name_H-M   'P 1'
#
loop_
_entity.id
_entity.type
_entity.pdbx_description
1 polymer ?
#
loop_
_entity_poly.entity_id
_entity_poly.type
_entity_poly.pdbx_seq_one_letter_code
_entity_poly.pdbx_strand_id
1 'polypeptide(L)'
;SCSIPFVLQAVHDIAGAPRGAYWDGGITDYHMHLRYGVEDNIAINSIADCAYLSGATGQKHHKNLPGHRATGAGLVLYPHFQHRVVPGWLDKRLPWRHKTTPALDSMVLLSPNPEWVKTLPNAKLPDRNDFTHYGTDTTARARAWLAATRASQQLADEWGEWLHRPDLGAVQSL
;
A
#
# COMPACT_ATOMS: atom_id res chain seq x y z
N SER A 1 -17.47 0.89 5.45
CA SER A 1 -16.70 1.75 4.56
C SER A 1 -17.29 1.79 3.15
N CYS A 2 -18.51 2.26 2.99
CA CYS A 2 -19.12 2.29 1.65
C CYS A 2 -19.97 3.56 1.45
N SER A 3 -19.78 4.56 2.31
CA SER A 3 -20.46 5.83 2.14
C SER A 3 -19.78 6.64 1.04
N ILE A 4 -20.40 6.66 -0.13
CA ILE A 4 -19.91 7.40 -1.31
C ILE A 4 -20.90 8.52 -1.59
N PRO A 5 -20.45 9.79 -1.72
CA PRO A 5 -21.32 10.89 -2.07
C PRO A 5 -22.19 10.57 -3.30
N PHE A 6 -23.41 10.99 -3.30
CA PHE A 6 -24.45 10.77 -4.33
C PHE A 6 -24.98 9.33 -4.47
N VAL A 7 -24.32 8.33 -3.85
CA VAL A 7 -24.76 6.93 -3.92
C VAL A 7 -25.33 6.48 -2.57
N LEU A 8 -24.62 6.81 -1.49
CA LEU A 8 -25.02 6.48 -0.12
C LEU A 8 -25.05 7.75 0.72
N GLN A 9 -25.89 7.76 1.73
CA GLN A 9 -25.96 8.88 2.68
C GLN A 9 -24.72 8.86 3.59
N ALA A 10 -24.33 10.06 4.06
CA ALA A 10 -23.31 10.19 5.07
C ALA A 10 -23.70 9.44 6.34
N VAL A 11 -22.74 8.86 7.03
CA VAL A 11 -22.95 8.29 8.36
C VAL A 11 -22.81 9.41 9.39
N HIS A 12 -23.77 9.50 10.29
CA HIS A 12 -23.77 10.44 11.41
C HIS A 12 -23.68 9.65 12.72
N ASP A 13 -23.39 10.34 13.81
CA ASP A 13 -23.47 9.80 15.17
C ASP A 13 -22.59 8.54 15.39
N ILE A 14 -21.36 8.57 14.88
CA ILE A 14 -20.38 7.50 15.13
C ILE A 14 -19.92 7.61 16.58
N ALA A 15 -20.08 6.53 17.35
CA ALA A 15 -19.67 6.47 18.75
C ALA A 15 -18.17 6.80 18.90
N GLY A 16 -17.84 7.77 19.77
CA GLY A 16 -16.47 8.20 20.02
C GLY A 16 -15.88 9.15 18.98
N ALA A 17 -16.61 9.49 17.92
CA ALA A 17 -16.18 10.47 16.92
C ALA A 17 -16.79 11.86 17.16
N PRO A 18 -16.12 12.95 16.76
CA PRO A 18 -16.72 14.28 16.77
C PRO A 18 -18.03 14.32 15.99
N ARG A 19 -18.92 15.23 16.35
CA ARG A 19 -20.17 15.41 15.61
C ARG A 19 -19.92 15.87 14.19
N GLY A 20 -20.46 15.14 13.20
CA GLY A 20 -20.25 15.47 11.80
C GLY A 20 -20.90 14.49 10.83
N ALA A 21 -20.70 14.73 9.54
CA ALA A 21 -21.04 13.81 8.46
C ALA A 21 -19.78 13.05 8.02
N TYR A 22 -19.84 11.73 8.04
CA TYR A 22 -18.71 10.85 7.74
C TYR A 22 -18.94 10.11 6.45
N TRP A 23 -17.88 10.07 5.65
CA TRP A 23 -17.81 9.39 4.36
C TRP A 23 -16.65 8.43 4.35
N ASP A 24 -16.57 7.57 3.32
CA ASP A 24 -15.41 6.71 3.11
C ASP A 24 -14.16 7.56 2.83
N GLY A 25 -13.09 7.34 3.61
CA GLY A 25 -11.83 8.06 3.47
C GLY A 25 -11.17 7.91 2.09
N GLY A 26 -11.40 6.78 1.41
CA GLY A 26 -10.90 6.54 0.07
C GLY A 26 -11.41 7.52 -1.00
N ILE A 27 -12.42 8.34 -0.68
CA ILE A 27 -12.90 9.41 -1.57
C ILE A 27 -11.77 10.41 -1.84
N THR A 28 -11.04 10.78 -0.79
CA THR A 28 -9.97 11.79 -0.82
C THR A 28 -8.58 11.19 -0.72
N ASP A 29 -8.46 9.99 -0.19
CA ASP A 29 -7.19 9.26 0.00
C ASP A 29 -7.38 7.79 -0.37
N TYR A 30 -7.33 7.51 -1.66
CA TYR A 30 -7.60 6.17 -2.18
C TYR A 30 -6.38 5.25 -2.14
N HIS A 31 -5.20 5.77 -2.44
CA HIS A 31 -3.93 5.05 -2.44
C HIS A 31 -2.91 5.68 -1.49
N MET A 32 -3.37 6.17 -0.35
CA MET A 32 -2.49 6.75 0.67
C MET A 32 -1.54 7.82 0.10
N HIS A 33 -2.08 8.71 -0.73
CA HIS A 33 -1.34 9.85 -1.29
C HIS A 33 -1.17 10.95 -0.22
N LEU A 34 -0.39 10.62 0.80
CA LEU A 34 -0.19 11.45 1.99
C LEU A 34 1.27 11.90 2.09
N ARG A 35 1.49 13.04 2.73
CA ARG A 35 2.82 13.44 3.15
C ARG A 35 3.21 12.63 4.38
N TYR A 36 4.06 11.65 4.21
CA TYR A 36 4.61 10.89 5.33
C TYR A 36 5.66 11.74 6.04
N GLY A 37 5.40 12.09 7.32
CA GLY A 37 6.40 12.67 8.19
C GLY A 37 7.37 11.56 8.61
N VAL A 38 8.43 11.39 7.87
CA VAL A 38 9.52 10.53 8.31
C VAL A 38 10.40 11.37 9.23
N GLU A 39 10.23 11.16 10.54
CA GLU A 39 11.14 11.79 11.50
C GLU A 39 12.54 11.18 11.34
N ASP A 40 13.56 12.01 11.26
CA ASP A 40 14.96 11.64 11.04
C ASP A 40 15.57 10.73 12.14
N ASN A 41 14.76 10.20 13.07
CA ASN A 41 15.21 9.60 14.31
C ASN A 41 14.82 8.12 14.55
N ILE A 42 14.22 7.44 13.58
CA ILE A 42 13.99 6.00 13.72
C ILE A 42 15.05 5.23 12.95
N ALA A 43 16.17 4.95 13.62
CA ALA A 43 17.12 3.94 13.14
C ALA A 43 16.45 2.55 13.31
N ILE A 44 15.88 2.00 12.25
CA ILE A 44 15.43 0.60 12.20
C ILE A 44 16.70 -0.25 12.05
N ASN A 45 17.19 -0.80 13.15
CA ASN A 45 18.42 -1.59 13.17
C ASN A 45 18.21 -3.06 12.76
N SER A 46 16.96 -3.52 12.63
CA SER A 46 16.67 -4.88 12.17
C SER A 46 15.23 -5.03 11.67
N ILE A 47 14.99 -6.07 10.86
CA ILE A 47 13.63 -6.50 10.44
C ILE A 47 12.75 -6.87 11.65
N ALA A 48 13.36 -7.25 12.78
CA ALA A 48 12.65 -7.53 14.03
C ALA A 48 11.98 -6.29 14.62
N ASP A 49 12.52 -5.09 14.37
CA ASP A 49 11.94 -3.84 14.86
C ASP A 49 10.69 -3.45 14.09
N CYS A 50 10.57 -3.85 12.83
CA CYS A 50 9.35 -3.68 12.04
C CYS A 50 8.16 -4.50 12.57
N ALA A 51 8.40 -5.69 13.11
CA ALA A 51 7.35 -6.54 13.68
C ALA A 51 6.78 -5.97 14.98
N TYR A 52 7.55 -5.16 15.69
CA TYR A 52 7.12 -4.52 16.94
C TYR A 52 6.18 -3.31 16.72
N LEU A 53 6.23 -2.69 15.56
CA LEU A 53 5.37 -1.53 15.23
C LEU A 53 3.96 -1.93 14.78
N SER A 54 3.71 -3.22 14.48
CA SER A 54 2.39 -3.74 14.10
C SER A 54 1.55 -4.23 15.28
N GLY A 55 2.08 -4.25 16.49
CA GLY A 55 1.39 -4.67 17.73
C GLY A 55 0.77 -3.48 18.45
N ALA A 56 -0.54 -3.35 18.33
CA ALA A 56 -1.35 -2.39 19.08
C ALA A 56 -1.15 -2.54 20.59
N THR A 57 -0.50 -1.59 21.22
CA THR A 57 -0.87 -1.09 22.57
C THR A 57 -0.07 0.20 22.82
N GLY A 58 -0.80 1.28 23.03
CA GLY A 58 -0.22 2.57 23.37
C GLY A 58 0.52 2.55 24.70
N GLN A 59 1.80 2.79 24.63
CA GLN A 59 2.53 3.44 25.73
C GLN A 59 3.76 4.13 25.14
N LYS A 60 3.75 5.47 25.22
CA LYS A 60 4.89 6.32 24.90
C LYS A 60 5.97 6.12 25.98
N HIS A 61 7.05 5.44 25.63
CA HIS A 61 8.29 5.54 26.38
C HIS A 61 9.39 6.05 25.45
N HIS A 62 9.60 7.35 25.48
CA HIS A 62 10.85 7.95 24.99
C HIS A 62 12.01 7.49 25.90
N LYS A 63 12.85 6.61 25.43
CA LYS A 63 14.20 6.46 25.95
C LYS A 63 15.19 6.94 24.89
N ASN A 64 15.85 8.05 25.19
CA ASN A 64 17.00 8.56 24.46
C ASN A 64 18.10 7.49 24.42
N LEU A 65 18.38 6.92 23.27
CA LEU A 65 19.57 6.15 22.98
C LEU A 65 20.56 7.02 22.23
N PRO A 66 21.83 7.08 22.65
CA PRO A 66 22.81 7.93 22.00
C PRO A 66 23.32 7.33 20.70
N GLY A 67 23.20 8.10 19.63
CA GLY A 67 24.13 8.21 18.53
C GLY A 67 24.14 7.15 17.43
N HIS A 68 23.51 7.41 16.33
CA HIS A 68 24.19 7.57 15.04
C HIS A 68 23.25 8.42 14.18
N ARG A 69 23.67 9.63 13.91
CA ARG A 69 22.97 10.58 13.06
C ARG A 69 23.06 10.08 11.61
N ALA A 70 22.09 9.30 11.17
CA ALA A 70 21.87 9.09 9.75
C ALA A 70 21.28 10.41 9.21
N THR A 71 22.09 11.20 8.53
CA THR A 71 21.68 12.44 7.83
C THR A 71 21.01 12.11 6.50
N GLY A 72 20.06 11.17 6.48
CA GLY A 72 19.29 10.80 5.31
C GLY A 72 17.80 10.95 5.59
N ALA A 73 17.08 11.60 4.70
CA ALA A 73 15.63 11.57 4.73
C ALA A 73 15.16 10.10 4.69
N GLY A 74 14.33 9.69 5.64
CA GLY A 74 13.79 8.33 5.66
C GLY A 74 12.95 8.06 4.41
N LEU A 75 12.92 6.81 3.95
CA LEU A 75 12.11 6.38 2.84
C LEU A 75 10.93 5.53 3.35
N VAL A 76 9.78 5.68 2.69
CA VAL A 76 8.59 4.88 2.95
C VAL A 76 8.45 3.86 1.84
N LEU A 77 8.60 2.57 2.17
CA LEU A 77 8.30 1.49 1.23
C LEU A 77 6.79 1.27 1.16
N TYR A 78 6.24 1.39 -0.05
CA TYR A 78 4.84 1.21 -0.33
C TYR A 78 4.60 0.06 -1.33
N PRO A 79 4.41 -1.19 -0.86
CA PRO A 79 3.98 -2.28 -1.73
C PRO A 79 2.58 -2.02 -2.26
N HIS A 80 2.44 -2.05 -3.58
CA HIS A 80 1.19 -1.72 -4.25
C HIS A 80 0.93 -2.65 -5.45
N PHE A 81 -0.33 -2.81 -5.83
CA PHE A 81 -0.72 -3.71 -6.92
C PHE A 81 -0.52 -3.09 -8.32
N GLN A 82 -0.21 -1.83 -8.42
CA GLN A 82 0.02 -1.10 -9.68
C GLN A 82 1.10 -0.02 -9.51
N HIS A 83 1.70 0.39 -10.62
CA HIS A 83 2.80 1.36 -10.67
C HIS A 83 2.34 2.83 -10.60
N ARG A 84 1.13 3.11 -10.14
CA ARG A 84 0.57 4.46 -10.04
C ARG A 84 -0.14 4.66 -8.72
N VAL A 85 0.01 5.85 -8.17
CA VAL A 85 -0.75 6.29 -7.00
C VAL A 85 -1.93 7.12 -7.46
N VAL A 86 -3.14 6.65 -7.16
CA VAL A 86 -4.38 7.38 -7.48
C VAL A 86 -4.80 8.16 -6.23
N PRO A 87 -4.84 9.50 -6.26
CA PRO A 87 -5.07 10.30 -5.06
C PRO A 87 -6.42 10.01 -4.38
N GLY A 88 -7.51 10.12 -5.13
CA GLY A 88 -8.85 9.90 -4.61
C GLY A 88 -9.65 8.90 -5.45
N TRP A 89 -10.69 8.33 -4.87
CA TRP A 89 -11.57 7.38 -5.59
C TRP A 89 -12.18 7.99 -6.87
N LEU A 90 -12.55 9.27 -6.83
CA LEU A 90 -13.10 9.98 -7.98
C LEU A 90 -12.04 10.19 -9.08
N ASP A 91 -10.76 10.20 -8.72
CA ASP A 91 -9.66 10.43 -9.66
C ASP A 91 -9.33 9.20 -10.52
N LYS A 92 -9.87 8.02 -10.21
CA LYS A 92 -9.61 6.77 -10.95
C LYS A 92 -9.73 6.89 -12.47
N ARG A 93 -10.66 7.69 -12.93
CA ARG A 93 -10.96 7.89 -14.36
C ARG A 93 -10.33 9.15 -14.93
N LEU A 94 -9.48 9.84 -14.15
CA LEU A 94 -8.86 11.10 -14.49
C LEU A 94 -7.33 10.96 -14.50
N PRO A 95 -6.74 10.31 -15.53
CA PRO A 95 -5.30 10.00 -15.55
C PRO A 95 -4.40 11.20 -15.37
N TRP A 96 -4.83 12.39 -15.80
CA TRP A 96 -4.08 13.63 -15.63
C TRP A 96 -3.96 14.09 -14.17
N ARG A 97 -4.75 13.51 -13.26
CA ARG A 97 -4.67 13.77 -11.81
C ARG A 97 -3.77 12.78 -11.07
N HIS A 98 -3.24 11.77 -11.76
CA HIS A 98 -2.34 10.77 -11.19
C HIS A 98 -0.87 11.22 -11.20
N LYS A 99 -0.63 12.52 -11.39
CA LYS A 99 0.73 13.06 -11.34
C LYS A 99 1.30 12.98 -9.94
N THR A 100 2.59 12.73 -9.89
CA THR A 100 3.34 12.81 -8.63
C THR A 100 3.28 14.20 -8.03
N THR A 101 3.33 14.26 -6.74
CA THR A 101 3.39 15.49 -5.97
C THR A 101 4.51 15.39 -4.94
N PRO A 102 4.99 16.49 -4.38
CA PRO A 102 6.00 16.48 -3.32
C PRO A 102 5.62 15.64 -2.08
N ALA A 103 4.34 15.25 -1.95
CA ALA A 103 3.92 14.34 -0.90
C ALA A 103 4.51 12.92 -1.08
N LEU A 104 4.90 12.55 -2.29
CA LEU A 104 5.45 11.23 -2.63
C LEU A 104 6.99 11.22 -2.71
N ASP A 105 7.68 12.32 -2.45
CA ASP A 105 9.14 12.43 -2.61
C ASP A 105 9.93 11.42 -1.75
N SER A 106 9.37 11.00 -0.62
CA SER A 106 9.97 9.99 0.27
C SER A 106 9.42 8.57 0.05
N MET A 107 8.56 8.36 -0.96
CA MET A 107 7.92 7.07 -1.21
C MET A 107 8.71 6.24 -2.22
N VAL A 108 8.96 4.99 -1.87
CA VAL A 108 9.40 3.94 -2.80
C VAL A 108 8.23 3.02 -3.07
N LEU A 109 7.64 3.14 -4.26
CA LEU A 109 6.54 2.30 -4.70
C LEU A 109 7.10 0.97 -5.22
N LEU A 110 6.67 -0.14 -4.63
CA LEU A 110 7.01 -1.48 -5.09
C LEU A 110 5.78 -2.13 -5.72
N SER A 111 5.82 -2.42 -7.01
CA SER A 111 4.69 -3.04 -7.72
C SER A 111 5.14 -4.22 -8.56
N PRO A 112 4.27 -5.24 -8.76
CA PRO A 112 4.60 -6.38 -9.60
C PRO A 112 4.79 -5.96 -11.06
N ASN A 113 5.77 -6.59 -11.72
CA ASN A 113 5.99 -6.38 -13.14
C ASN A 113 4.76 -6.86 -13.94
N PRO A 114 4.24 -6.05 -14.90
CA PRO A 114 3.10 -6.44 -15.73
C PRO A 114 3.29 -7.76 -16.49
N GLU A 115 4.50 -8.09 -16.93
CA GLU A 115 4.78 -9.36 -17.61
C GLU A 115 4.65 -10.54 -16.64
N TRP A 116 5.12 -10.40 -15.40
CA TRP A 116 4.90 -11.40 -14.36
C TRP A 116 3.39 -11.55 -14.05
N VAL A 117 2.63 -10.47 -13.99
CA VAL A 117 1.18 -10.53 -13.76
C VAL A 117 0.47 -11.36 -14.84
N LYS A 118 0.92 -11.31 -16.10
CA LYS A 118 0.37 -12.12 -17.18
C LYS A 118 0.58 -13.63 -16.99
N THR A 119 1.54 -14.05 -16.19
CA THR A 119 1.78 -15.48 -15.88
C THR A 119 0.81 -16.04 -14.85
N LEU A 120 0.09 -15.18 -14.13
CA LEU A 120 -0.88 -15.59 -13.11
C LEU A 120 -2.15 -16.18 -13.73
N PRO A 121 -2.93 -16.96 -12.97
CA PRO A 121 -4.26 -17.37 -13.39
C PRO A 121 -5.10 -16.16 -13.84
N ASN A 122 -5.78 -16.30 -14.97
CA ASN A 122 -6.56 -15.23 -15.62
C ASN A 122 -5.71 -14.04 -16.09
N ALA A 123 -4.38 -14.16 -16.14
CA ALA A 123 -3.43 -13.11 -16.53
C ALA A 123 -3.62 -11.79 -15.77
N LYS A 124 -4.00 -11.87 -14.51
CA LYS A 124 -4.24 -10.71 -13.65
C LYS A 124 -4.05 -11.03 -12.18
N LEU A 125 -3.89 -10.00 -11.37
CA LEU A 125 -3.98 -10.14 -9.91
C LEU A 125 -5.41 -10.52 -9.48
N PRO A 126 -5.58 -11.37 -8.46
CA PRO A 126 -6.88 -11.66 -7.88
C PRO A 126 -7.62 -10.40 -7.47
N ASP A 127 -8.89 -10.29 -7.85
CA ASP A 127 -9.73 -9.13 -7.52
C ASP A 127 -11.20 -9.50 -7.35
N ARG A 128 -12.03 -8.48 -7.06
CA ARG A 128 -13.48 -8.67 -6.86
C ARG A 128 -14.22 -9.21 -8.10
N ASN A 129 -13.70 -9.01 -9.31
CA ASN A 129 -14.33 -9.48 -10.53
C ASN A 129 -14.29 -11.02 -10.61
N ASP A 130 -13.40 -11.66 -9.86
CA ASP A 130 -13.33 -13.12 -9.77
C ASP A 130 -14.60 -13.73 -9.15
N PHE A 131 -15.31 -12.98 -8.31
CA PHE A 131 -16.61 -13.44 -7.80
C PHE A 131 -17.65 -13.58 -8.91
N THR A 132 -17.64 -12.66 -9.86
CA THR A 132 -18.52 -12.75 -11.04
C THR A 132 -18.01 -13.80 -12.03
N HIS A 133 -16.68 -13.83 -12.26
CA HIS A 133 -16.06 -14.76 -13.21
C HIS A 133 -16.28 -16.23 -12.85
N TYR A 134 -16.08 -16.59 -11.58
CA TYR A 134 -16.23 -17.95 -11.09
C TYR A 134 -17.65 -18.25 -10.57
N GLY A 135 -18.49 -17.25 -10.32
CA GLY A 135 -19.84 -17.42 -9.81
C GLY A 135 -19.88 -18.30 -8.56
N THR A 136 -20.62 -19.40 -8.64
CA THR A 136 -20.76 -20.38 -7.55
C THR A 136 -19.60 -21.37 -7.44
N ASP A 137 -18.69 -21.43 -8.42
CA ASP A 137 -17.50 -22.30 -8.35
C ASP A 137 -16.41 -21.68 -7.44
N THR A 138 -16.69 -21.78 -6.14
CA THR A 138 -15.77 -21.30 -5.10
C THR A 138 -14.46 -22.07 -5.07
N THR A 139 -14.48 -23.34 -5.50
CA THR A 139 -13.29 -24.20 -5.53
C THR A 139 -12.32 -23.77 -6.61
N ALA A 140 -12.80 -23.48 -7.83
CA ALA A 140 -11.95 -22.97 -8.90
C ALA A 140 -11.37 -21.59 -8.55
N ARG A 141 -12.18 -20.70 -7.98
CA ARG A 141 -11.71 -19.39 -7.50
C ARG A 141 -10.62 -19.53 -6.44
N ALA A 142 -10.83 -20.36 -5.42
CA ALA A 142 -9.85 -20.58 -4.37
C ALA A 142 -8.54 -21.15 -4.93
N ARG A 143 -8.62 -22.07 -5.89
CA ARG A 143 -7.45 -22.64 -6.56
C ARG A 143 -6.65 -21.57 -7.31
N ALA A 144 -7.31 -20.71 -8.07
CA ALA A 144 -6.69 -19.61 -8.79
C ALA A 144 -6.02 -18.62 -7.84
N TRP A 145 -6.66 -18.25 -6.75
CA TRP A 145 -6.10 -17.34 -5.74
C TRP A 145 -4.92 -17.94 -5.00
N LEU A 146 -4.99 -19.21 -4.63
CA LEU A 146 -3.87 -19.92 -4.02
C LEU A 146 -2.67 -20.03 -4.98
N ALA A 147 -2.91 -20.23 -6.27
CA ALA A 147 -1.84 -20.25 -7.27
C ALA A 147 -1.17 -18.87 -7.37
N ALA A 148 -1.94 -17.78 -7.40
CA ALA A 148 -1.39 -16.43 -7.40
C ALA A 148 -0.61 -16.14 -6.11
N THR A 149 -1.12 -16.55 -4.96
CA THR A 149 -0.42 -16.40 -3.67
C THR A 149 0.90 -17.17 -3.64
N ARG A 150 0.94 -18.39 -4.18
CA ARG A 150 2.19 -19.16 -4.28
C ARG A 150 3.19 -18.51 -5.24
N ALA A 151 2.70 -18.00 -6.37
CA ALA A 151 3.55 -17.31 -7.32
C ALA A 151 4.15 -16.02 -6.74
N SER A 152 3.47 -15.35 -5.80
CA SER A 152 3.98 -14.13 -5.17
C SER A 152 5.23 -14.36 -4.32
N GLN A 153 5.57 -15.60 -3.98
CA GLN A 153 6.84 -15.91 -3.31
C GLN A 153 8.04 -15.44 -4.15
N GLN A 154 7.96 -15.58 -5.48
CA GLN A 154 8.98 -15.06 -6.38
C GLN A 154 9.24 -13.55 -6.17
N LEU A 155 8.18 -12.76 -5.97
CA LEU A 155 8.35 -11.31 -5.74
C LEU A 155 9.06 -11.02 -4.42
N ALA A 156 8.80 -11.82 -3.39
CA ALA A 156 9.48 -11.69 -2.10
C ALA A 156 10.96 -12.07 -2.21
N ASP A 157 11.27 -13.12 -2.95
CA ASP A 157 12.62 -13.58 -3.18
C ASP A 157 13.42 -12.54 -3.98
N GLU A 158 12.88 -12.03 -5.08
CA GLU A 158 13.49 -10.96 -5.89
C GLU A 158 13.73 -9.67 -5.09
N TRP A 159 12.77 -9.30 -4.24
CA TRP A 159 12.95 -8.17 -3.34
C TRP A 159 14.07 -8.41 -2.33
N GLY A 160 14.12 -9.62 -1.74
CA GLY A 160 15.20 -10.02 -0.85
C GLY A 160 16.57 -9.95 -1.50
N GLU A 161 16.70 -10.47 -2.72
CA GLU A 161 17.93 -10.38 -3.51
C GLU A 161 18.31 -8.94 -3.81
N TRP A 162 17.36 -8.12 -4.22
CA TRP A 162 17.59 -6.70 -4.51
C TRP A 162 18.09 -5.92 -3.28
N LEU A 163 17.57 -6.21 -2.09
CA LEU A 163 18.06 -5.58 -0.84
C LEU A 163 19.52 -5.90 -0.54
N HIS A 164 19.97 -7.11 -0.88
CA HIS A 164 21.38 -7.50 -0.73
C HIS A 164 22.28 -6.87 -1.79
N ARG A 165 21.76 -6.61 -2.97
CA ARG A 165 22.52 -6.10 -4.12
C ARG A 165 21.67 -5.10 -4.91
N PRO A 166 21.44 -3.90 -4.40
CA PRO A 166 20.56 -2.91 -5.03
C PRO A 166 21.05 -2.51 -6.41
N ASP A 167 20.18 -2.65 -7.41
CA ASP A 167 20.35 -2.09 -8.73
C ASP A 167 19.46 -0.85 -8.89
N LEU A 168 20.06 0.33 -8.80
CA LEU A 168 19.33 1.60 -8.95
C LEU A 168 18.90 1.84 -10.39
N GLY A 169 19.46 1.13 -11.39
CA GLY A 169 19.01 1.19 -12.77
C GLY A 169 17.60 0.63 -12.98
N ALA A 170 17.15 -0.23 -12.05
CA ALA A 170 15.78 -0.75 -12.05
C ALA A 170 14.75 0.25 -11.44
N VAL A 171 15.21 1.31 -10.79
CA VAL A 171 14.33 2.31 -10.15
C VAL A 171 13.91 3.34 -11.18
N GLN A 172 12.62 3.58 -11.28
CA GLN A 172 12.02 4.57 -12.19
C GLN A 172 11.36 5.69 -11.39
N SER A 173 11.35 6.90 -11.95
CA SER A 173 10.54 7.97 -11.37
C SER A 173 9.05 7.67 -11.54
N LEU A 174 8.27 7.97 -10.51
CA LEU A 174 6.81 7.85 -10.54
C LEU A 174 6.17 8.82 -11.54
#